data_8f6385fd0008c857170769863bc46632
#
_entry.id   8f6385fd0008c857170769863bc46632
#
_cell.length_a   1.000
_cell.length_b   1.000
_cell.length_c   1.000
_cell.angle_alpha   90.00
_cell.angle_beta   90.00
_cell.angle_gamma   90.00
#
_symmetry.space_group_name_H-M   'P 1'
#
loop_
_entity.id
_entity.type
_entity.pdbx_description
1 polymer ?
#
loop_
_entity_poly.entity_id
_entity_poly.type
_entity_poly.pdbx_seq_one_letter_code
_entity_poly.pdbx_strand_id
1 'polypeptide(L)'
;MSELAIRRGAAPALAVEGLGYSYPHAAHAALEDVSLEVAPGEFVLLAGRSASGKSTLLKAACGLVPHFHGGEIEGEVRVGALDAIATGPGELAAAVGYLAQDPETQVVSTTVAAEIELPLELRGDEPGDRARAVEEVALALAIPHLLERTVDTLSGGELQRVALAAALVTRPRLILLDEPTSQLDPVAGDELIWLLRRLNEEWGVAVLLAEHRLERCLAAADRVVAMEGGRISFDGAPADFLAWAQDADPALETPAARLFSLAGIEPLPVGVRDARQTLRRPGISHPPRQASRRVRDPRPTDPASTPVLSARGIWVELDRGEDLRDVLKGIDLTIGPGERVALMGRNGAGKSTLLRTAAGLHEPVAGKLEVGSVALLTQTPGDYLVRERVGDELPGDEGLAALRVVGLEHALDADPRDLSGGERQRLAVAIALAGRMEGDQLPGLVALDEPTRGMDRARKDDLVDLIARLAGQGALVADGSTNSTHDAAVVVATHDVEFAAAFAARVVLLGDGVVIADGPAEEILSGGWYFATEVARVLDLPGVVTPEQGAAALGETR
;
A
#
# COMPACT_ATOMS: atom_id res chain seq x y z
N MET A 1 -39.82 7.57 -3.61
CA MET A 1 -38.89 8.71 -3.41
C MET A 1 -37.70 8.13 -2.67
N SER A 2 -36.56 8.05 -3.31
CA SER A 2 -35.37 7.38 -2.75
C SER A 2 -34.79 8.17 -1.57
N GLU A 3 -34.17 7.49 -0.60
CA GLU A 3 -33.43 8.09 0.53
C GLU A 3 -32.44 9.18 0.11
N LEU A 4 -31.88 9.10 -1.10
CA LEU A 4 -31.06 10.14 -1.72
C LEU A 4 -31.79 11.48 -1.91
N ALA A 5 -33.11 11.48 -2.12
CA ALA A 5 -33.88 12.72 -2.32
C ALA A 5 -34.11 13.49 -1.00
N ILE A 6 -34.11 12.78 0.14
CA ILE A 6 -34.25 13.41 1.47
C ILE A 6 -32.94 14.04 1.93
N ARG A 7 -31.79 13.53 1.49
CA ARG A 7 -30.46 14.04 1.83
C ARG A 7 -30.11 15.37 1.12
N ARG A 8 -30.76 15.71 0.00
CA ARG A 8 -30.53 16.95 -0.79
C ARG A 8 -30.99 18.27 -0.15
N GLY A 9 -31.58 18.22 1.04
CA GLY A 9 -32.00 19.44 1.76
C GLY A 9 -31.12 19.85 2.94
N ALA A 10 -30.14 19.03 3.33
CA ALA A 10 -29.17 19.35 4.38
C ALA A 10 -27.92 19.97 3.76
N ALA A 11 -27.26 20.90 4.47
CA ALA A 11 -25.97 21.44 4.04
C ALA A 11 -24.97 20.29 3.83
N PRO A 12 -24.14 20.33 2.76
CA PRO A 12 -23.16 19.30 2.47
C PRO A 12 -22.16 19.13 3.64
N ALA A 13 -21.64 17.93 3.83
CA ALA A 13 -20.57 17.70 4.79
C ALA A 13 -19.27 18.40 4.37
N LEU A 14 -18.99 18.38 3.04
CA LEU A 14 -17.92 19.13 2.40
C LEU A 14 -18.46 19.77 1.12
N ALA A 15 -18.14 21.05 0.90
CA ALA A 15 -18.33 21.73 -0.37
C ALA A 15 -17.02 22.42 -0.78
N VAL A 16 -16.56 22.14 -1.97
CA VAL A 16 -15.36 22.72 -2.59
C VAL A 16 -15.80 23.37 -3.90
N GLU A 17 -15.47 24.64 -4.09
CA GLU A 17 -15.88 25.41 -5.28
C GLU A 17 -14.65 26.11 -5.90
N GLY A 18 -14.27 25.67 -7.13
CA GLY A 18 -13.20 26.27 -7.91
C GLY A 18 -11.84 26.28 -7.20
N LEU A 19 -11.53 25.25 -6.41
CA LEU A 19 -10.32 25.21 -5.59
C LEU A 19 -9.07 25.04 -6.45
N GLY A 20 -8.18 26.06 -6.38
CA GLY A 20 -6.81 26.02 -6.87
C GLY A 20 -5.83 26.11 -5.71
N TYR A 21 -4.71 25.36 -5.79
CA TYR A 21 -3.67 25.46 -4.76
C TYR A 21 -2.29 25.12 -5.31
N SER A 22 -1.30 25.97 -4.94
CA SER A 22 0.12 25.76 -5.23
C SER A 22 0.95 25.76 -3.96
N TYR A 23 1.79 24.75 -3.77
CA TYR A 23 2.77 24.74 -2.68
C TYR A 23 3.83 25.83 -2.89
N PRO A 24 4.48 26.32 -1.79
CA PRO A 24 5.58 27.27 -1.92
C PRO A 24 6.68 26.72 -2.82
N HIS A 25 7.15 27.52 -3.76
CA HIS A 25 8.22 27.19 -4.71
C HIS A 25 7.91 26.03 -5.68
N ALA A 26 6.66 25.52 -5.73
CA ALA A 26 6.28 24.51 -6.70
C ALA A 26 6.20 25.11 -8.12
N ALA A 27 6.68 24.35 -9.11
CA ALA A 27 6.62 24.75 -10.52
C ALA A 27 5.20 24.65 -11.11
N HIS A 28 4.34 23.82 -10.51
CA HIS A 28 2.98 23.54 -10.96
C HIS A 28 2.00 23.57 -9.80
N ALA A 29 0.75 23.94 -10.09
CA ALA A 29 -0.33 23.83 -9.12
C ALA A 29 -0.59 22.36 -8.74
N ALA A 30 -0.86 22.13 -7.46
CA ALA A 30 -1.24 20.81 -6.95
C ALA A 30 -2.74 20.55 -7.12
N LEU A 31 -3.55 21.62 -7.16
CA LEU A 31 -4.99 21.57 -7.45
C LEU A 31 -5.32 22.70 -8.44
N GLU A 32 -6.18 22.40 -9.41
CA GLU A 32 -6.62 23.34 -10.42
C GLU A 32 -8.12 23.21 -10.67
N ASP A 33 -8.89 24.24 -10.28
CA ASP A 33 -10.34 24.36 -10.51
C ASP A 33 -11.12 23.12 -10.03
N VAL A 34 -10.84 22.66 -8.80
CA VAL A 34 -11.49 21.50 -8.19
C VAL A 34 -12.83 21.94 -7.58
N SER A 35 -13.93 21.31 -8.02
CA SER A 35 -15.27 21.49 -7.43
C SER A 35 -15.86 20.14 -7.05
N LEU A 36 -16.24 19.98 -5.78
CA LEU A 36 -16.72 18.73 -5.19
C LEU A 36 -17.69 19.00 -4.05
N GLU A 37 -18.80 18.28 -4.03
CA GLU A 37 -19.68 18.20 -2.86
C GLU A 37 -19.69 16.78 -2.29
N VAL A 38 -19.64 16.65 -0.96
CA VAL A 38 -19.86 15.38 -0.24
C VAL A 38 -21.09 15.54 0.64
N ALA A 39 -22.09 14.70 0.42
CA ALA A 39 -23.35 14.75 1.19
C ALA A 39 -23.13 14.17 2.63
N PRO A 40 -23.98 14.59 3.61
CA PRO A 40 -23.97 13.97 4.93
C PRO A 40 -24.19 12.46 4.86
N GLY A 41 -23.31 11.69 5.50
CA GLY A 41 -23.35 10.22 5.50
C GLY A 41 -23.06 9.58 4.14
N GLU A 42 -22.44 10.26 3.20
CA GLU A 42 -21.95 9.69 1.94
C GLU A 42 -20.56 9.10 2.13
N PHE A 43 -20.31 7.94 1.53
CA PHE A 43 -18.97 7.33 1.46
C PHE A 43 -18.40 7.55 0.06
N VAL A 44 -17.46 8.49 -0.06
CA VAL A 44 -16.80 8.86 -1.32
C VAL A 44 -15.40 8.30 -1.37
N LEU A 45 -15.09 7.57 -2.44
CA LEU A 45 -13.74 7.09 -2.76
C LEU A 45 -13.05 8.08 -3.70
N LEU A 46 -11.91 8.62 -3.28
CA LEU A 46 -11.07 9.50 -4.06
C LEU A 46 -9.97 8.67 -4.73
N ALA A 47 -10.13 8.40 -6.01
CA ALA A 47 -9.22 7.61 -6.83
C ALA A 47 -8.24 8.49 -7.62
N GLY A 48 -7.16 7.91 -8.11
CA GLY A 48 -6.18 8.60 -8.97
C GLY A 48 -4.75 8.13 -8.71
N ARG A 49 -3.88 8.41 -9.65
CA ARG A 49 -2.45 8.06 -9.54
C ARG A 49 -1.76 8.85 -8.43
N SER A 50 -0.55 8.44 -8.06
CA SER A 50 0.28 9.22 -7.14
C SER A 50 0.52 10.63 -7.71
N ALA A 51 0.55 11.63 -6.82
CA ALA A 51 0.68 13.05 -7.18
C ALA A 51 -0.50 13.64 -8.01
N SER A 52 -1.67 13.00 -8.05
CA SER A 52 -2.87 13.55 -8.72
C SER A 52 -3.60 14.66 -7.95
N GLY A 53 -3.16 15.00 -6.72
CA GLY A 53 -3.75 16.05 -5.89
C GLY A 53 -4.64 15.56 -4.73
N LYS A 54 -4.89 14.24 -4.58
CA LYS A 54 -5.78 13.68 -3.53
C LYS A 54 -5.45 14.16 -2.12
N SER A 55 -4.21 13.92 -1.67
CA SER A 55 -3.76 14.33 -0.33
C SER A 55 -3.83 15.84 -0.13
N THR A 56 -3.60 16.63 -1.19
CA THR A 56 -3.71 18.09 -1.15
C THR A 56 -5.15 18.52 -0.95
N LEU A 57 -6.10 17.89 -1.64
CA LEU A 57 -7.54 18.13 -1.45
C LEU A 57 -7.99 17.81 -0.02
N LEU A 58 -7.55 16.66 0.54
CA LEU A 58 -7.84 16.30 1.94
C LEU A 58 -7.25 17.33 2.92
N LYS A 59 -6.00 17.79 2.69
CA LYS A 59 -5.35 18.83 3.50
C LYS A 59 -6.06 20.18 3.43
N ALA A 60 -6.61 20.56 2.26
CA ALA A 60 -7.42 21.76 2.13
C ALA A 60 -8.74 21.64 2.91
N ALA A 61 -9.39 20.47 2.85
CA ALA A 61 -10.64 20.22 3.56
C ALA A 61 -10.49 20.21 5.09
N CYS A 62 -9.30 19.90 5.64
CA CYS A 62 -9.03 20.00 7.09
C CYS A 62 -8.24 21.27 7.47
N GLY A 63 -8.03 22.23 6.55
CA GLY A 63 -7.38 23.50 6.80
C GLY A 63 -5.86 23.44 7.00
N LEU A 64 -5.20 22.29 6.72
CA LEU A 64 -3.74 22.21 6.79
C LEU A 64 -3.06 23.00 5.68
N VAL A 65 -3.69 23.16 4.53
CA VAL A 65 -3.30 24.12 3.53
C VAL A 65 -4.34 25.24 3.49
N PRO A 66 -3.94 26.52 3.44
CA PRO A 66 -2.55 27.02 3.42
C PRO A 66 -1.92 27.17 4.82
N HIS A 67 -2.65 26.98 5.92
CA HIS A 67 -2.25 27.39 7.27
C HIS A 67 -0.95 26.78 7.77
N PHE A 68 -0.73 25.49 7.52
CA PHE A 68 0.47 24.78 7.98
C PHE A 68 1.56 24.70 6.88
N HIS A 69 1.14 24.48 5.63
CA HIS A 69 2.08 24.29 4.53
C HIS A 69 2.40 25.58 3.74
N GLY A 70 1.69 26.69 4.01
CA GLY A 70 1.81 27.91 3.21
C GLY A 70 1.25 27.74 1.80
N GLY A 71 1.76 28.53 0.85
CA GLY A 71 1.34 28.47 -0.55
C GLY A 71 0.21 29.42 -0.90
N GLU A 72 -0.22 29.35 -2.15
CA GLU A 72 -1.30 30.18 -2.70
C GLU A 72 -2.54 29.31 -2.91
N ILE A 73 -3.69 29.78 -2.41
CA ILE A 73 -4.98 29.09 -2.49
C ILE A 73 -6.04 30.01 -3.07
N GLU A 74 -6.84 29.49 -3.97
CA GLU A 74 -7.98 30.15 -4.61
C GLU A 74 -9.24 29.28 -4.47
N GLY A 75 -10.42 29.91 -4.60
CA GLY A 75 -11.69 29.19 -4.46
C GLY A 75 -12.20 29.14 -3.04
N GLU A 76 -13.19 28.28 -2.78
CA GLU A 76 -13.84 28.12 -1.48
C GLU A 76 -13.85 26.66 -1.03
N VAL A 77 -13.62 26.45 0.28
CA VAL A 77 -13.73 25.13 0.93
C VAL A 77 -14.57 25.28 2.19
N ARG A 78 -15.72 24.59 2.25
CA ARG A 78 -16.61 24.62 3.40
C ARG A 78 -16.85 23.23 3.97
N VAL A 79 -16.75 23.10 5.28
CA VAL A 79 -17.11 21.90 6.02
C VAL A 79 -18.35 22.22 6.87
N GLY A 80 -19.49 21.74 6.42
CA GLY A 80 -20.77 22.21 6.97
C GLY A 80 -20.95 23.71 6.81
N ALA A 81 -20.94 24.45 7.93
CA ALA A 81 -21.05 25.92 7.95
C ALA A 81 -19.69 26.63 8.07
N LEU A 82 -18.60 25.92 8.28
CA LEU A 82 -17.27 26.48 8.50
C LEU A 82 -16.53 26.68 7.17
N ASP A 83 -15.90 27.83 7.01
CA ASP A 83 -14.98 28.10 5.91
C ASP A 83 -13.59 27.57 6.30
N ALA A 84 -13.12 26.51 5.65
CA ALA A 84 -11.87 25.83 5.99
C ALA A 84 -10.63 26.70 5.76
N ILE A 85 -10.69 27.61 4.79
CA ILE A 85 -9.58 28.51 4.45
C ILE A 85 -9.48 29.64 5.50
N ALA A 86 -10.61 30.17 5.95
CA ALA A 86 -10.63 31.28 6.92
C ALA A 86 -10.45 30.78 8.37
N THR A 87 -11.00 29.61 8.71
CA THR A 87 -11.09 29.11 10.09
C THR A 87 -9.79 28.45 10.57
N GLY A 88 -9.13 27.70 9.69
CA GLY A 88 -7.91 26.95 10.04
C GLY A 88 -8.16 25.63 10.78
N PRO A 89 -7.10 24.79 10.95
CA PRO A 89 -7.25 23.40 11.36
C PRO A 89 -7.75 23.21 12.81
N GLY A 90 -7.40 24.11 13.73
CA GLY A 90 -7.76 23.98 15.15
C GLY A 90 -9.27 24.00 15.41
N GLU A 91 -9.99 24.93 14.79
CA GLU A 91 -11.45 25.03 14.94
C GLU A 91 -12.16 23.97 14.08
N LEU A 92 -11.58 23.60 12.92
CA LEU A 92 -12.11 22.56 12.04
C LEU A 92 -12.05 21.17 12.69
N ALA A 93 -11.10 20.90 13.59
CA ALA A 93 -10.93 19.61 14.27
C ALA A 93 -12.18 19.12 15.04
N ALA A 94 -13.11 20.02 15.36
CA ALA A 94 -14.40 19.65 15.95
C ALA A 94 -15.41 19.11 14.92
N ALA A 95 -15.24 19.44 13.63
CA ALA A 95 -16.15 19.07 12.55
C ALA A 95 -15.55 18.03 11.60
N VAL A 96 -14.21 17.96 11.52
CA VAL A 96 -13.45 17.10 10.60
C VAL A 96 -12.49 16.23 11.38
N GLY A 97 -12.58 14.90 11.18
CA GLY A 97 -11.51 13.98 11.54
C GLY A 97 -10.56 13.80 10.35
N TYR A 98 -9.25 13.82 10.58
CA TYR A 98 -8.25 13.58 9.53
C TYR A 98 -7.27 12.50 9.95
N LEU A 99 -7.07 11.52 9.08
CA LEU A 99 -6.04 10.49 9.23
C LEU A 99 -5.06 10.61 8.06
N ALA A 100 -3.81 10.95 8.37
CA ALA A 100 -2.74 11.06 7.38
C ALA A 100 -2.24 9.68 6.93
N GLN A 101 -1.56 9.66 5.80
CA GLN A 101 -0.91 8.48 5.23
C GLN A 101 0.08 7.82 6.20
N ASP A 102 0.73 8.62 7.04
CA ASP A 102 1.69 8.18 8.05
C ASP A 102 1.20 8.53 9.46
N PRO A 103 0.51 7.60 10.16
CA PRO A 103 -0.03 7.85 11.49
C PRO A 103 1.05 8.16 12.55
N GLU A 104 2.29 7.68 12.36
CA GLU A 104 3.40 7.95 13.27
C GLU A 104 3.70 9.46 13.39
N THR A 105 3.42 10.23 12.33
CA THR A 105 3.61 11.69 12.32
C THR A 105 2.50 12.48 13.00
N GLN A 106 1.36 11.83 13.30
CA GLN A 106 0.20 12.48 13.92
C GLN A 106 0.14 12.28 15.43
N VAL A 107 0.67 11.16 15.92
CA VAL A 107 0.59 10.78 17.34
C VAL A 107 1.65 11.52 18.12
N VAL A 108 1.24 12.19 19.21
CA VAL A 108 2.10 13.05 20.03
C VAL A 108 2.12 12.69 21.52
N SER A 109 1.14 11.91 22.00
CA SER A 109 1.04 11.51 23.40
C SER A 109 1.84 10.24 23.69
N THR A 110 2.13 10.00 24.97
CA THR A 110 2.89 8.82 25.40
C THR A 110 2.03 7.56 25.55
N THR A 111 0.74 7.71 25.89
CA THR A 111 -0.19 6.58 26.06
C THR A 111 -1.35 6.68 25.08
N VAL A 112 -1.94 5.53 24.75
CA VAL A 112 -3.08 5.43 23.85
C VAL A 112 -4.29 6.21 24.36
N ALA A 113 -4.62 6.08 25.66
CA ALA A 113 -5.74 6.80 26.25
C ALA A 113 -5.55 8.33 26.13
N ALA A 114 -4.34 8.84 26.43
CA ALA A 114 -4.02 10.26 26.34
C ALA A 114 -4.10 10.76 24.87
N GLU A 115 -3.66 9.96 23.91
CA GLU A 115 -3.73 10.32 22.49
C GLU A 115 -5.18 10.46 22.01
N ILE A 116 -6.04 9.52 22.37
CA ILE A 116 -7.47 9.55 22.00
C ILE A 116 -8.20 10.68 22.74
N GLU A 117 -7.82 10.99 23.99
CA GLU A 117 -8.43 12.04 24.81
C GLU A 117 -8.04 13.45 24.35
N LEU A 118 -6.84 13.62 23.79
CA LEU A 118 -6.24 14.92 23.46
C LEU A 118 -7.16 15.88 22.68
N PRO A 119 -7.86 15.48 21.61
CA PRO A 119 -8.77 16.37 20.89
C PRO A 119 -9.91 16.92 21.75
N LEU A 120 -10.42 16.14 22.71
CA LEU A 120 -11.48 16.54 23.63
C LEU A 120 -10.95 17.49 24.72
N GLU A 121 -9.73 17.26 25.20
CA GLU A 121 -9.05 18.14 26.13
C GLU A 121 -8.80 19.52 25.52
N LEU A 122 -8.28 19.56 24.30
CA LEU A 122 -8.06 20.81 23.55
C LEU A 122 -9.37 21.57 23.27
N ARG A 123 -10.49 20.86 23.14
CA ARG A 123 -11.83 21.45 23.02
C ARG A 123 -12.38 21.97 24.34
N GLY A 124 -11.82 21.55 25.49
CA GLY A 124 -12.23 21.95 26.83
C GLY A 124 -13.42 21.15 27.39
N ASP A 125 -13.63 19.93 26.91
CA ASP A 125 -14.70 19.04 27.39
C ASP A 125 -14.45 18.61 28.85
N GLU A 126 -15.52 18.36 29.61
CA GLU A 126 -15.43 17.93 31.00
C GLU A 126 -14.77 16.55 31.12
N PRO A 127 -13.94 16.31 32.19
CA PRO A 127 -13.18 15.06 32.32
C PRO A 127 -14.03 13.78 32.26
N GLY A 128 -15.24 13.81 32.84
CA GLY A 128 -16.15 12.66 32.81
C GLY A 128 -16.69 12.33 31.43
N ASP A 129 -16.98 13.35 30.62
CA ASP A 129 -17.43 13.17 29.25
C ASP A 129 -16.29 12.71 28.34
N ARG A 130 -15.07 13.20 28.57
CA ARG A 130 -13.86 12.77 27.86
C ARG A 130 -13.60 11.27 28.07
N ALA A 131 -13.54 10.84 29.33
CA ALA A 131 -13.29 9.43 29.68
C ALA A 131 -14.32 8.49 29.02
N ARG A 132 -15.61 8.89 29.04
CA ARG A 132 -16.67 8.13 28.39
C ARG A 132 -16.49 8.07 26.87
N ALA A 133 -16.16 9.19 26.21
CA ALA A 133 -15.98 9.24 24.77
C ALA A 133 -14.77 8.41 24.32
N VAL A 134 -13.67 8.42 25.09
CA VAL A 134 -12.49 7.57 24.84
C VAL A 134 -12.86 6.09 24.89
N GLU A 135 -13.60 5.67 25.91
CA GLU A 135 -14.04 4.27 26.05
C GLU A 135 -14.97 3.86 24.91
N GLU A 136 -15.96 4.71 24.54
CA GLU A 136 -16.89 4.43 23.46
C GLU A 136 -16.19 4.27 22.11
N VAL A 137 -15.23 5.16 21.76
CA VAL A 137 -14.50 5.05 20.48
C VAL A 137 -13.53 3.87 20.49
N ALA A 138 -12.89 3.58 21.63
CA ALA A 138 -12.00 2.43 21.77
C ALA A 138 -12.76 1.10 21.56
N LEU A 139 -13.97 0.99 22.12
CA LEU A 139 -14.86 -0.15 21.90
C LEU A 139 -15.28 -0.27 20.42
N ALA A 140 -15.66 0.85 19.78
CA ALA A 140 -16.06 0.87 18.38
C ALA A 140 -14.96 0.37 17.43
N LEU A 141 -13.69 0.70 17.74
CA LEU A 141 -12.51 0.32 16.98
C LEU A 141 -11.83 -0.97 17.47
N ALA A 142 -12.41 -1.65 18.46
CA ALA A 142 -11.91 -2.89 19.06
C ALA A 142 -10.50 -2.76 19.66
N ILE A 143 -10.18 -1.62 20.29
CA ILE A 143 -8.87 -1.32 20.90
C ILE A 143 -8.91 -0.99 22.42
N PRO A 144 -9.94 -1.36 23.22
CA PRO A 144 -9.96 -1.02 24.64
C PRO A 144 -8.78 -1.63 25.41
N HIS A 145 -8.26 -2.77 24.96
CA HIS A 145 -7.09 -3.44 25.53
C HIS A 145 -5.76 -2.68 25.30
N LEU A 146 -5.76 -1.66 24.46
CA LEU A 146 -4.58 -0.84 24.17
C LEU A 146 -4.51 0.44 25.03
N LEU A 147 -5.58 0.87 25.69
CA LEU A 147 -5.68 2.18 26.32
C LEU A 147 -4.54 2.49 27.32
N GLU A 148 -4.11 1.49 28.08
CA GLU A 148 -3.02 1.62 29.07
C GLU A 148 -1.61 1.46 28.46
N ARG A 149 -1.50 1.11 27.18
CA ARG A 149 -0.21 0.90 26.52
C ARG A 149 0.43 2.22 26.11
N THR A 150 1.76 2.20 26.03
CA THR A 150 2.54 3.30 25.45
C THR A 150 2.51 3.19 23.92
N VAL A 151 2.45 4.32 23.23
CA VAL A 151 2.27 4.40 21.78
C VAL A 151 3.43 3.77 21.02
N ASP A 152 4.65 3.91 21.51
CA ASP A 152 5.88 3.35 20.92
C ASP A 152 5.94 1.81 20.92
N THR A 153 5.07 1.15 21.69
CA THR A 153 4.97 -0.32 21.74
C THR A 153 3.97 -0.89 20.75
N LEU A 154 3.21 -0.05 20.04
CA LEU A 154 2.16 -0.47 19.15
C LEU A 154 2.72 -1.00 17.81
N SER A 155 2.01 -1.97 17.24
CA SER A 155 2.20 -2.32 15.83
C SER A 155 1.61 -1.22 14.93
N GLY A 156 2.05 -1.12 13.66
CA GLY A 156 1.53 -0.13 12.72
C GLY A 156 0.00 -0.17 12.58
N GLY A 157 -0.62 -1.36 12.58
CA GLY A 157 -2.07 -1.49 12.52
C GLY A 157 -2.79 -1.06 13.82
N GLU A 158 -2.19 -1.30 14.98
CA GLU A 158 -2.70 -0.79 16.26
C GLU A 158 -2.59 0.72 16.32
N LEU A 159 -1.44 1.29 15.93
CA LEU A 159 -1.21 2.72 15.87
C LEU A 159 -2.21 3.43 14.94
N GLN A 160 -2.48 2.83 13.79
CA GLN A 160 -3.45 3.36 12.85
C GLN A 160 -4.88 3.39 13.41
N ARG A 161 -5.29 2.35 14.14
CA ARG A 161 -6.58 2.33 14.84
C ARG A 161 -6.63 3.37 15.96
N VAL A 162 -5.52 3.62 16.64
CA VAL A 162 -5.41 4.68 17.67
C VAL A 162 -5.53 6.07 17.05
N ALA A 163 -4.80 6.35 15.96
CA ALA A 163 -4.92 7.62 15.23
C ALA A 163 -6.33 7.83 14.66
N LEU A 164 -6.97 6.77 14.16
CA LEU A 164 -8.37 6.81 13.74
C LEU A 164 -9.32 7.08 14.92
N ALA A 165 -9.06 6.51 16.10
CA ALA A 165 -9.84 6.78 17.30
C ALA A 165 -9.75 8.26 17.70
N ALA A 166 -8.54 8.82 17.70
CA ALA A 166 -8.33 10.24 17.97
C ALA A 166 -9.06 11.15 16.96
N ALA A 167 -9.09 10.75 15.67
CA ALA A 167 -9.82 11.49 14.64
C ALA A 167 -11.36 11.38 14.79
N LEU A 168 -11.88 10.32 15.41
CA LEU A 168 -13.32 10.04 15.56
C LEU A 168 -13.90 10.45 16.92
N VAL A 169 -13.08 10.61 17.96
CA VAL A 169 -13.54 10.83 19.34
C VAL A 169 -14.39 12.08 19.51
N THR A 170 -14.13 13.12 18.69
CA THR A 170 -14.94 14.36 18.65
C THR A 170 -16.29 14.19 17.96
N ARG A 171 -16.59 13.00 17.38
CA ARG A 171 -17.77 12.71 16.56
C ARG A 171 -17.92 13.70 15.40
N PRO A 172 -16.91 13.78 14.52
CA PRO A 172 -16.93 14.72 13.40
C PRO A 172 -18.05 14.38 12.40
N ARG A 173 -18.48 15.36 11.62
CA ARG A 173 -19.43 15.17 10.53
C ARG A 173 -18.80 14.57 9.29
N LEU A 174 -17.51 14.78 9.11
CA LEU A 174 -16.70 14.35 7.99
C LEU A 174 -15.42 13.70 8.50
N ILE A 175 -15.06 12.56 7.95
CA ILE A 175 -13.74 11.96 8.14
C ILE A 175 -13.00 11.92 6.81
N LEU A 176 -11.77 12.38 6.82
CA LEU A 176 -10.84 12.41 5.71
C LEU A 176 -9.73 11.40 5.96
N LEU A 177 -9.51 10.50 5.02
CA LEU A 177 -8.57 9.39 5.18
C LEU A 177 -7.61 9.36 3.99
N ASP A 178 -6.32 9.53 4.26
CA ASP A 178 -5.27 9.54 3.25
C ASP A 178 -4.51 8.21 3.27
N GLU A 179 -4.83 7.32 2.34
CA GLU A 179 -4.26 5.97 2.17
C GLU A 179 -4.20 5.14 3.47
N PRO A 180 -5.32 5.00 4.21
CA PRO A 180 -5.31 4.36 5.53
C PRO A 180 -4.98 2.87 5.49
N THR A 181 -5.00 2.21 4.32
CA THR A 181 -4.66 0.78 4.21
C THR A 181 -3.23 0.52 3.76
N SER A 182 -2.44 1.57 3.48
CA SER A 182 -1.09 1.46 2.89
C SER A 182 -0.09 0.67 3.73
N GLN A 183 -0.24 0.70 5.08
CA GLN A 183 0.64 0.04 6.05
C GLN A 183 0.04 -1.26 6.62
N LEU A 184 -1.19 -1.60 6.22
CA LEU A 184 -1.92 -2.74 6.75
C LEU A 184 -1.74 -3.98 5.89
N ASP A 185 -1.63 -5.13 6.54
CA ASP A 185 -1.75 -6.41 5.85
C ASP A 185 -3.16 -6.57 5.23
N PRO A 186 -3.36 -7.52 4.29
CA PRO A 186 -4.63 -7.64 3.58
C PRO A 186 -5.85 -7.78 4.49
N VAL A 187 -5.71 -8.50 5.61
CA VAL A 187 -6.80 -8.75 6.54
C VAL A 187 -7.17 -7.47 7.29
N ALA A 188 -6.17 -6.83 7.89
CA ALA A 188 -6.36 -5.60 8.64
C ALA A 188 -6.88 -4.45 7.76
N GLY A 189 -6.43 -4.39 6.49
CA GLY A 189 -6.93 -3.41 5.52
C GLY A 189 -8.41 -3.62 5.19
N ASP A 190 -8.81 -4.84 4.87
CA ASP A 190 -10.21 -5.17 4.59
C ASP A 190 -11.09 -4.91 5.83
N GLU A 191 -10.65 -5.30 7.03
CA GLU A 191 -11.35 -5.01 8.29
C GLU A 191 -11.56 -3.51 8.51
N LEU A 192 -10.54 -2.69 8.21
CA LEU A 192 -10.63 -1.24 8.36
C LEU A 192 -11.68 -0.65 7.43
N ILE A 193 -11.70 -1.03 6.16
CA ILE A 193 -12.69 -0.52 5.19
C ILE A 193 -14.11 -0.88 5.62
N TRP A 194 -14.35 -2.12 6.04
CA TRP A 194 -15.67 -2.54 6.53
C TRP A 194 -16.06 -1.85 7.85
N LEU A 195 -15.09 -1.59 8.72
CA LEU A 195 -15.30 -0.80 9.92
C LEU A 195 -15.73 0.64 9.58
N LEU A 196 -15.03 1.31 8.65
CA LEU A 196 -15.38 2.64 8.17
C LEU A 196 -16.79 2.67 7.56
N ARG A 197 -17.15 1.66 6.76
CA ARG A 197 -18.51 1.54 6.19
C ARG A 197 -19.56 1.40 7.28
N ARG A 198 -19.33 0.56 8.29
CA ARG A 198 -20.22 0.41 9.44
C ARG A 198 -20.39 1.72 10.21
N LEU A 199 -19.31 2.44 10.51
CA LEU A 199 -19.38 3.74 11.19
C LEU A 199 -20.13 4.78 10.35
N ASN A 200 -19.94 4.78 9.04
CA ASN A 200 -20.68 5.62 8.12
C ASN A 200 -22.20 5.33 8.17
N GLU A 201 -22.59 4.06 8.15
CA GLU A 201 -24.01 3.64 8.20
C GLU A 201 -24.65 3.87 9.57
N GLU A 202 -23.95 3.55 10.67
CA GLU A 202 -24.48 3.64 12.04
C GLU A 202 -24.45 5.07 12.60
N TRP A 203 -23.40 5.82 12.33
CA TRP A 203 -23.21 7.16 12.90
C TRP A 203 -23.56 8.29 11.93
N GLY A 204 -23.77 7.99 10.65
CA GLY A 204 -24.06 8.97 9.62
C GLY A 204 -22.90 9.91 9.30
N VAL A 205 -21.67 9.54 9.66
CA VAL A 205 -20.47 10.31 9.34
C VAL A 205 -20.17 10.22 7.83
N ALA A 206 -19.93 11.37 7.18
CA ALA A 206 -19.46 11.36 5.79
C ALA A 206 -18.01 10.92 5.73
N VAL A 207 -17.65 10.12 4.73
CA VAL A 207 -16.30 9.60 4.53
C VAL A 207 -15.77 10.03 3.18
N LEU A 208 -14.59 10.66 3.16
CA LEU A 208 -13.81 10.91 1.96
C LEU A 208 -12.49 10.16 2.08
N LEU A 209 -12.37 9.06 1.35
CA LEU A 209 -11.28 8.10 1.41
C LEU A 209 -10.41 8.18 0.17
N ALA A 210 -9.15 8.61 0.29
CA ALA A 210 -8.16 8.48 -0.78
C ALA A 210 -7.45 7.14 -0.66
N GLU A 211 -7.46 6.35 -1.74
CA GLU A 211 -6.81 5.04 -1.78
C GLU A 211 -6.29 4.69 -3.17
N HIS A 212 -5.22 3.86 -3.18
CA HIS A 212 -4.65 3.28 -4.40
C HIS A 212 -5.11 1.83 -4.65
N ARG A 213 -5.45 1.08 -3.59
CA ARG A 213 -5.93 -0.29 -3.66
C ARG A 213 -7.45 -0.32 -3.81
N LEU A 214 -7.91 0.06 -5.02
CA LEU A 214 -9.34 0.25 -5.30
C LEU A 214 -10.16 -1.03 -5.13
N GLU A 215 -9.57 -2.20 -5.36
CA GLU A 215 -10.20 -3.51 -5.19
C GLU A 215 -10.74 -3.77 -3.77
N ARG A 216 -10.21 -3.05 -2.77
CA ARG A 216 -10.67 -3.15 -1.37
C ARG A 216 -11.81 -2.20 -1.05
N CYS A 217 -11.81 -1.02 -1.68
CA CYS A 217 -12.62 0.11 -1.27
C CYS A 217 -13.85 0.32 -2.15
N LEU A 218 -13.75 -0.08 -3.43
CA LEU A 218 -14.74 0.24 -4.43
C LEU A 218 -16.15 -0.29 -4.07
N ALA A 219 -16.22 -1.51 -3.54
CA ALA A 219 -17.49 -2.12 -3.12
C ALA A 219 -18.11 -1.48 -1.86
N ALA A 220 -17.34 -0.71 -1.09
CA ALA A 220 -17.81 0.01 0.08
C ALA A 220 -18.25 1.45 -0.24
N ALA A 221 -17.85 2.00 -1.38
CA ALA A 221 -18.12 3.38 -1.77
C ALA A 221 -19.52 3.55 -2.36
N ASP A 222 -20.19 4.67 -2.01
CA ASP A 222 -21.43 5.10 -2.66
C ASP A 222 -21.11 5.81 -3.99
N ARG A 223 -19.95 6.51 -4.05
CA ARG A 223 -19.50 7.31 -5.20
C ARG A 223 -17.99 7.31 -5.30
N VAL A 224 -17.48 7.42 -6.52
CA VAL A 224 -16.05 7.54 -6.83
C VAL A 224 -15.80 8.85 -7.52
N VAL A 225 -14.77 9.55 -7.05
CA VAL A 225 -14.23 10.77 -7.67
C VAL A 225 -12.79 10.46 -8.09
N ALA A 226 -12.48 10.55 -9.39
CA ALA A 226 -11.13 10.38 -9.85
C ALA A 226 -10.43 11.71 -10.09
N MET A 227 -9.16 11.78 -9.71
CA MET A 227 -8.31 12.97 -9.90
C MET A 227 -7.13 12.66 -10.81
N GLU A 228 -6.84 13.61 -11.71
CA GLU A 228 -5.69 13.58 -12.60
C GLU A 228 -5.13 15.00 -12.75
N GLY A 229 -3.81 15.16 -12.57
CA GLY A 229 -3.15 16.46 -12.75
C GLY A 229 -3.75 17.61 -11.95
N GLY A 230 -4.20 17.35 -10.72
CA GLY A 230 -4.82 18.36 -9.85
C GLY A 230 -6.27 18.69 -10.16
N ARG A 231 -6.92 17.97 -11.09
CA ARG A 231 -8.32 18.19 -11.52
C ARG A 231 -9.18 16.96 -11.28
N ILE A 232 -10.49 17.13 -11.18
CA ILE A 232 -11.43 16.02 -11.20
C ILE A 232 -11.63 15.59 -12.66
N SER A 233 -11.35 14.30 -12.95
CA SER A 233 -11.50 13.70 -14.27
C SER A 233 -12.75 12.82 -14.38
N PHE A 234 -13.25 12.32 -13.24
CA PHE A 234 -14.49 11.52 -13.15
C PHE A 234 -15.20 11.77 -11.82
N ASP A 235 -16.53 11.72 -11.84
CA ASP A 235 -17.39 11.77 -10.66
C ASP A 235 -18.68 10.99 -10.93
N GLY A 236 -18.87 9.85 -10.24
CA GLY A 236 -20.02 9.00 -10.49
C GLY A 236 -20.07 7.72 -9.64
N ALA A 237 -21.00 6.81 -10.00
CA ALA A 237 -21.15 5.55 -9.31
C ALA A 237 -19.95 4.59 -9.57
N PRO A 238 -19.63 3.66 -8.64
CA PRO A 238 -18.50 2.73 -8.79
C PRO A 238 -18.51 1.91 -10.10
N ALA A 239 -19.66 1.50 -10.59
CA ALA A 239 -19.77 0.76 -11.85
C ALA A 239 -19.44 1.64 -13.08
N ASP A 240 -19.91 2.90 -13.06
CA ASP A 240 -19.64 3.87 -14.14
C ASP A 240 -18.15 4.27 -14.13
N PHE A 241 -17.54 4.35 -12.94
CA PHE A 241 -16.11 4.58 -12.78
C PHE A 241 -15.28 3.49 -13.46
N LEU A 242 -15.62 2.21 -13.29
CA LEU A 242 -14.88 1.11 -13.93
C LEU A 242 -14.97 1.18 -15.47
N ALA A 243 -16.15 1.50 -15.99
CA ALA A 243 -16.32 1.69 -17.44
C ALA A 243 -15.51 2.89 -17.96
N TRP A 244 -15.47 4.00 -17.20
CA TRP A 244 -14.62 5.15 -17.53
C TRP A 244 -13.13 4.82 -17.44
N ALA A 245 -12.69 4.13 -16.37
CA ALA A 245 -11.30 3.78 -16.16
C ALA A 245 -10.73 2.88 -17.26
N GLN A 246 -11.53 1.95 -17.78
CA GLN A 246 -11.14 1.08 -18.89
C GLN A 246 -10.63 1.86 -20.11
N ASP A 247 -11.28 2.96 -20.42
CA ASP A 247 -10.96 3.77 -21.60
C ASP A 247 -9.97 4.91 -21.32
N ALA A 248 -10.12 5.57 -20.14
CA ALA A 248 -9.39 6.79 -19.82
C ALA A 248 -8.08 6.54 -19.06
N ASP A 249 -8.09 5.63 -18.08
CA ASP A 249 -6.91 5.28 -17.26
C ASP A 249 -6.95 3.83 -16.77
N PRO A 250 -6.53 2.85 -17.60
CA PRO A 250 -6.53 1.42 -17.25
C PRO A 250 -5.72 1.06 -16.01
N ALA A 251 -4.83 1.95 -15.53
CA ALA A 251 -4.11 1.73 -14.28
C ALA A 251 -5.02 1.82 -13.05
N LEU A 252 -6.22 2.41 -13.18
CA LEU A 252 -7.22 2.50 -12.14
C LEU A 252 -8.24 1.34 -12.17
N GLU A 253 -8.14 0.41 -13.12
CA GLU A 253 -8.98 -0.81 -13.10
C GLU A 253 -8.61 -1.70 -11.91
N THR A 254 -9.63 -2.31 -11.28
CA THR A 254 -9.38 -3.41 -10.33
C THR A 254 -8.97 -4.67 -11.09
N PRO A 255 -8.24 -5.62 -10.46
CA PRO A 255 -7.87 -6.88 -11.10
C PRO A 255 -9.08 -7.67 -11.63
N ALA A 256 -10.21 -7.66 -10.92
CA ALA A 256 -11.44 -8.30 -11.37
C ALA A 256 -12.06 -7.58 -12.59
N ALA A 257 -12.08 -6.26 -12.62
CA ALA A 257 -12.55 -5.49 -13.76
C ALA A 257 -11.68 -5.75 -14.99
N ARG A 258 -10.35 -5.74 -14.84
CA ARG A 258 -9.40 -6.06 -15.90
C ARG A 258 -9.56 -7.50 -16.43
N LEU A 259 -9.79 -8.47 -15.55
CA LEU A 259 -10.12 -9.85 -15.94
C LEU A 259 -11.34 -9.88 -16.89
N PHE A 260 -12.41 -9.17 -16.51
CA PHE A 260 -13.65 -9.14 -17.29
C PHE A 260 -13.47 -8.40 -18.62
N SER A 261 -12.76 -7.28 -18.60
CA SER A 261 -12.38 -6.52 -19.79
C SER A 261 -11.63 -7.41 -20.79
N LEU A 262 -10.57 -8.09 -20.35
CA LEU A 262 -9.77 -9.00 -21.19
C LEU A 262 -10.58 -10.20 -21.70
N ALA A 263 -11.51 -10.71 -20.90
CA ALA A 263 -12.40 -11.81 -21.30
C ALA A 263 -13.60 -11.36 -22.15
N GLY A 264 -13.80 -10.06 -22.37
CA GLY A 264 -14.97 -9.50 -23.09
C GLY A 264 -16.29 -9.81 -22.39
N ILE A 265 -16.31 -9.75 -21.05
CA ILE A 265 -17.48 -10.02 -20.21
C ILE A 265 -17.99 -8.72 -19.60
N GLU A 266 -19.27 -8.45 -19.73
CA GLU A 266 -19.94 -7.29 -19.14
C GLU A 266 -21.13 -7.70 -18.23
N PRO A 267 -21.48 -6.84 -17.24
CA PRO A 267 -20.83 -5.59 -16.84
C PRO A 267 -19.53 -5.83 -16.06
N LEU A 268 -18.67 -4.81 -15.99
CA LEU A 268 -17.45 -4.87 -15.16
C LEU A 268 -17.84 -4.96 -13.67
N PRO A 269 -17.24 -5.87 -12.89
CA PRO A 269 -17.61 -6.10 -11.52
C PRO A 269 -17.01 -5.07 -10.56
N VAL A 270 -17.81 -4.55 -9.66
CA VAL A 270 -17.34 -3.63 -8.60
C VAL A 270 -16.57 -4.37 -7.49
N GLY A 271 -16.72 -5.70 -7.40
CA GLY A 271 -15.99 -6.53 -6.44
C GLY A 271 -16.20 -8.02 -6.66
N VAL A 272 -15.53 -8.84 -5.85
CA VAL A 272 -15.50 -10.31 -5.97
C VAL A 272 -16.91 -10.94 -5.98
N ARG A 273 -17.83 -10.45 -5.13
CA ARG A 273 -19.20 -10.98 -5.07
C ARG A 273 -19.95 -10.76 -6.38
N ASP A 274 -19.84 -9.57 -6.93
CA ASP A 274 -20.50 -9.18 -8.17
C ASP A 274 -19.90 -9.95 -9.36
N ALA A 275 -18.57 -10.06 -9.41
CA ALA A 275 -17.87 -10.89 -10.39
C ALA A 275 -18.38 -12.34 -10.39
N ARG A 276 -18.42 -12.97 -9.22
CA ARG A 276 -18.93 -14.34 -9.07
C ARG A 276 -20.41 -14.49 -9.47
N GLN A 277 -21.25 -13.48 -9.23
CA GLN A 277 -22.65 -13.49 -9.66
C GLN A 277 -22.77 -13.41 -11.18
N THR A 278 -21.99 -12.54 -11.82
CA THR A 278 -21.97 -12.39 -13.28
C THR A 278 -21.48 -13.67 -13.95
N LEU A 279 -20.42 -14.28 -13.46
CA LEU A 279 -19.90 -15.54 -14.01
C LEU A 279 -20.88 -16.73 -13.91
N ARG A 280 -21.82 -16.71 -12.96
CA ARG A 280 -22.87 -17.76 -12.83
C ARG A 280 -24.01 -17.61 -13.84
N ARG A 281 -24.05 -16.55 -14.66
CA ARG A 281 -25.11 -16.36 -15.66
C ARG A 281 -25.03 -17.42 -16.76
N PRO A 282 -26.17 -17.88 -17.29
CA PRO A 282 -26.19 -18.81 -18.44
C PRO A 282 -25.44 -18.21 -19.62
N GLY A 283 -24.58 -19.01 -20.26
CA GLY A 283 -23.80 -18.60 -21.43
C GLY A 283 -22.35 -18.21 -21.14
N ILE A 284 -21.94 -18.12 -19.86
CA ILE A 284 -20.54 -17.97 -19.49
C ILE A 284 -20.04 -19.35 -19.05
N SER A 285 -19.11 -19.93 -19.84
CA SER A 285 -18.50 -21.22 -19.52
C SER A 285 -17.51 -21.05 -18.37
N HIS A 286 -17.64 -21.86 -17.35
CA HIS A 286 -16.68 -21.97 -16.24
C HIS A 286 -15.85 -23.23 -16.41
N PRO A 287 -14.53 -23.17 -16.33
CA PRO A 287 -13.74 -24.39 -16.24
C PRO A 287 -14.14 -25.19 -14.97
N PRO A 288 -14.19 -26.51 -15.04
CA PRO A 288 -14.59 -27.33 -13.90
C PRO A 288 -13.61 -27.13 -12.74
N ARG A 289 -14.14 -26.96 -11.53
CA ARG A 289 -13.37 -26.86 -10.30
C ARG A 289 -12.48 -28.10 -10.15
N GLN A 290 -11.19 -27.97 -10.43
CA GLN A 290 -10.23 -29.04 -10.16
C GLN A 290 -9.99 -29.12 -8.66
N ALA A 291 -10.03 -30.34 -8.11
CA ALA A 291 -9.69 -30.55 -6.70
C ALA A 291 -8.27 -30.03 -6.44
N SER A 292 -8.10 -29.20 -5.40
CA SER A 292 -6.83 -28.64 -5.00
C SER A 292 -5.78 -29.77 -4.92
N ARG A 293 -4.76 -29.71 -5.78
CA ARG A 293 -3.56 -30.54 -5.60
C ARG A 293 -2.91 -30.08 -4.29
N ARG A 294 -2.57 -31.04 -3.43
CA ARG A 294 -1.76 -30.75 -2.24
C ARG A 294 -0.52 -29.99 -2.70
N VAL A 295 -0.23 -28.87 -2.01
CA VAL A 295 1.02 -28.12 -2.19
C VAL A 295 2.15 -29.16 -2.19
N ARG A 296 2.88 -29.26 -3.31
CA ARG A 296 4.06 -30.14 -3.38
C ARG A 296 5.13 -29.50 -2.53
N ASP A 297 5.87 -30.32 -1.77
CA ASP A 297 7.12 -29.89 -1.15
C ASP A 297 7.97 -29.14 -2.20
N PRO A 298 8.52 -27.97 -1.84
CA PRO A 298 9.30 -27.18 -2.77
C PRO A 298 10.44 -28.06 -3.30
N ARG A 299 10.50 -28.22 -4.61
CA ARG A 299 11.69 -28.86 -5.19
C ARG A 299 12.83 -27.87 -5.06
N PRO A 300 13.99 -28.24 -4.52
CA PRO A 300 15.15 -27.39 -4.56
C PRO A 300 15.43 -27.03 -6.03
N THR A 301 15.80 -25.77 -6.25
CA THR A 301 16.53 -25.30 -7.42
C THR A 301 17.55 -26.34 -7.85
N ASP A 302 17.87 -26.39 -9.13
CA ASP A 302 18.83 -27.32 -9.74
C ASP A 302 19.93 -27.71 -8.75
N PRO A 303 20.05 -29.00 -8.36
CA PRO A 303 21.00 -29.44 -7.32
C PRO A 303 22.46 -29.16 -7.63
N ALA A 304 22.76 -28.61 -8.81
CA ALA A 304 24.10 -28.23 -9.27
C ALA A 304 24.51 -26.78 -8.94
N SER A 305 23.57 -25.88 -8.54
CA SER A 305 23.90 -24.48 -8.25
C SER A 305 24.11 -24.24 -6.75
N THR A 306 25.19 -23.54 -6.39
CA THR A 306 25.43 -23.10 -5.01
C THR A 306 24.36 -22.07 -4.64
N PRO A 307 23.60 -22.24 -3.54
CA PRO A 307 22.61 -21.27 -3.13
C PRO A 307 23.25 -19.93 -2.73
N VAL A 308 22.57 -18.82 -3.02
CA VAL A 308 23.01 -17.47 -2.60
C VAL A 308 22.66 -17.21 -1.13
N LEU A 309 21.63 -17.88 -0.61
CA LEU A 309 21.27 -17.89 0.81
C LEU A 309 20.88 -19.31 1.23
N SER A 310 21.44 -19.77 2.36
CA SER A 310 21.07 -21.01 3.04
C SER A 310 20.93 -20.75 4.53
N ALA A 311 19.70 -20.74 5.01
CA ALA A 311 19.34 -20.64 6.43
C ALA A 311 18.86 -22.02 6.92
N ARG A 312 19.40 -22.50 8.04
CA ARG A 312 19.06 -23.79 8.65
C ARG A 312 18.80 -23.62 10.14
N GLY A 313 17.56 -23.78 10.53
CA GLY A 313 17.13 -23.70 11.93
C GLY A 313 17.43 -22.33 12.56
N ILE A 314 17.25 -21.23 11.85
CA ILE A 314 17.61 -19.88 12.31
C ILE A 314 16.63 -19.41 13.38
N TRP A 315 17.17 -19.04 14.55
CA TRP A 315 16.47 -18.36 15.63
C TRP A 315 17.01 -16.96 15.82
N VAL A 316 16.12 -15.98 15.98
CA VAL A 316 16.48 -14.58 16.27
C VAL A 316 15.59 -14.06 17.39
N GLU A 317 16.21 -13.55 18.43
CA GLU A 317 15.59 -12.84 19.54
C GLU A 317 15.84 -11.34 19.38
N LEU A 318 14.82 -10.53 19.64
CA LEU A 318 14.95 -9.07 19.69
C LEU A 318 14.52 -8.56 21.05
N ASP A 319 15.33 -7.66 21.61
CA ASP A 319 15.04 -6.92 22.84
C ASP A 319 13.99 -5.83 22.53
N ARG A 320 12.89 -5.84 23.27
CA ARG A 320 11.85 -4.80 23.23
C ARG A 320 11.59 -4.26 24.65
N GLY A 321 12.65 -3.82 25.32
CA GLY A 321 12.60 -3.23 26.64
C GLY A 321 12.77 -4.26 27.78
N GLU A 322 11.72 -4.73 28.42
CA GLU A 322 11.85 -5.65 29.57
C GLU A 322 11.86 -7.15 29.18
N ASP A 323 11.47 -7.49 27.93
CA ASP A 323 11.34 -8.88 27.49
C ASP A 323 12.10 -9.16 26.17
N LEU A 324 12.92 -10.22 26.17
CA LEU A 324 13.45 -10.85 24.96
C LEU A 324 12.33 -11.62 24.26
N ARG A 325 12.10 -11.31 22.99
CA ARG A 325 11.07 -11.98 22.20
C ARG A 325 11.67 -12.74 21.03
N ASP A 326 11.33 -14.04 20.93
CA ASP A 326 11.60 -14.83 19.75
C ASP A 326 10.83 -14.31 18.55
N VAL A 327 11.54 -13.77 17.58
CA VAL A 327 10.95 -13.23 16.33
C VAL A 327 11.07 -14.24 15.20
N LEU A 328 12.20 -14.95 15.08
CA LEU A 328 12.36 -16.07 14.16
C LEU A 328 12.58 -17.35 14.96
N LYS A 329 11.88 -18.42 14.57
CA LYS A 329 11.78 -19.66 15.35
C LYS A 329 12.08 -20.90 14.50
N GLY A 330 13.37 -21.13 14.22
CA GLY A 330 13.81 -22.29 13.47
C GLY A 330 13.52 -22.18 11.97
N ILE A 331 13.88 -21.05 11.35
CA ILE A 331 13.69 -20.83 9.91
C ILE A 331 14.64 -21.70 9.11
N ASP A 332 14.07 -22.52 8.21
CA ASP A 332 14.76 -23.22 7.13
C ASP A 332 14.37 -22.58 5.80
N LEU A 333 15.36 -22.02 5.08
CA LEU A 333 15.14 -21.35 3.79
C LEU A 333 16.38 -21.42 2.92
N THR A 334 16.21 -21.82 1.67
CA THR A 334 17.29 -21.83 0.68
C THR A 334 16.85 -21.02 -0.55
N ILE A 335 17.71 -20.14 -1.04
CA ILE A 335 17.45 -19.30 -2.23
C ILE A 335 18.60 -19.52 -3.21
N GLY A 336 18.25 -19.85 -4.45
CA GLY A 336 19.18 -20.03 -5.57
C GLY A 336 19.45 -18.72 -6.33
N PRO A 337 20.49 -18.70 -7.20
CA PRO A 337 20.76 -17.55 -8.07
C PRO A 337 19.57 -17.26 -8.99
N GLY A 338 19.29 -15.97 -9.27
CA GLY A 338 18.25 -15.53 -10.18
C GLY A 338 16.81 -15.82 -9.72
N GLU A 339 16.59 -16.37 -8.50
CA GLU A 339 15.25 -16.58 -7.98
C GLU A 339 14.55 -15.25 -7.66
N ARG A 340 13.25 -15.18 -7.98
CA ARG A 340 12.36 -14.08 -7.58
C ARG A 340 11.39 -14.60 -6.54
N VAL A 341 11.64 -14.21 -5.28
CA VAL A 341 10.92 -14.72 -4.11
C VAL A 341 10.12 -13.61 -3.46
N ALA A 342 8.81 -13.81 -3.28
CA ALA A 342 8.01 -12.99 -2.40
C ALA A 342 8.00 -13.60 -0.98
N LEU A 343 8.52 -12.86 -0.02
CA LEU A 343 8.45 -13.18 1.40
C LEU A 343 7.19 -12.53 1.98
N MET A 344 6.16 -13.31 2.20
CA MET A 344 4.84 -12.82 2.60
C MET A 344 4.50 -13.22 4.04
N GLY A 345 3.48 -12.59 4.60
CA GLY A 345 3.00 -12.85 5.96
C GLY A 345 2.41 -11.59 6.59
N ARG A 346 1.70 -11.75 7.71
CA ARG A 346 1.12 -10.64 8.45
C ARG A 346 2.20 -9.69 8.99
N ASN A 347 1.78 -8.49 9.37
CA ASN A 347 2.66 -7.57 10.09
C ASN A 347 3.14 -8.24 11.39
N GLY A 348 4.45 -8.12 11.67
CA GLY A 348 5.07 -8.78 12.82
C GLY A 348 5.42 -10.27 12.63
N ALA A 349 5.20 -10.86 11.44
CA ALA A 349 5.54 -12.28 11.19
C ALA A 349 7.05 -12.57 11.10
N GLY A 350 7.91 -11.56 11.13
CA GLY A 350 9.37 -11.70 11.09
C GLY A 350 10.02 -11.44 9.72
N LYS A 351 9.28 -10.95 8.71
CA LYS A 351 9.79 -10.69 7.35
C LYS A 351 11.02 -9.78 7.35
N SER A 352 10.89 -8.56 7.89
CA SER A 352 11.97 -7.57 7.97
C SER A 352 13.14 -8.09 8.81
N THR A 353 12.87 -8.83 9.88
CA THR A 353 13.90 -9.45 10.71
C THR A 353 14.70 -10.48 9.93
N LEU A 354 14.05 -11.32 9.12
CA LEU A 354 14.73 -12.31 8.28
C LEU A 354 15.63 -11.63 7.23
N LEU A 355 15.14 -10.57 6.56
CA LEU A 355 15.96 -9.81 5.60
C LEU A 355 17.15 -9.12 6.28
N ARG A 356 16.95 -8.51 7.45
CA ARG A 356 18.03 -7.89 8.23
C ARG A 356 19.05 -8.90 8.74
N THR A 357 18.60 -10.09 9.12
CA THR A 357 19.48 -11.21 9.51
C THR A 357 20.30 -11.67 8.30
N ALA A 358 19.70 -11.82 7.12
CA ALA A 358 20.42 -12.13 5.89
C ALA A 358 21.45 -11.08 5.52
N ALA A 359 21.16 -9.80 5.79
CA ALA A 359 22.10 -8.68 5.58
C ALA A 359 23.17 -8.53 6.69
N GLY A 360 23.16 -9.41 7.71
CA GLY A 360 24.12 -9.36 8.81
C GLY A 360 23.87 -8.27 9.86
N LEU A 361 22.65 -7.67 9.87
CA LEU A 361 22.26 -6.63 10.84
C LEU A 361 21.73 -7.21 12.15
N HIS A 362 21.31 -8.48 12.14
CA HIS A 362 20.95 -9.25 13.34
C HIS A 362 21.72 -10.56 13.32
N GLU A 363 22.30 -10.93 14.46
CA GLU A 363 22.95 -12.21 14.63
C GLU A 363 21.93 -13.27 15.10
N PRO A 364 21.85 -14.44 14.47
CA PRO A 364 21.01 -15.52 14.95
C PRO A 364 21.54 -16.08 16.27
N VAL A 365 20.65 -16.30 17.24
CA VAL A 365 21.00 -16.94 18.54
C VAL A 365 21.19 -18.45 18.39
N ALA A 366 20.60 -19.06 17.34
CA ALA A 366 20.82 -20.46 16.99
C ALA A 366 20.61 -20.70 15.49
N GLY A 367 21.13 -21.82 15.00
CA GLY A 367 21.06 -22.21 13.59
C GLY A 367 22.33 -21.85 12.82
N LYS A 368 22.27 -22.03 11.50
CA LYS A 368 23.40 -21.75 10.59
C LYS A 368 22.89 -20.93 9.40
N LEU A 369 23.49 -19.76 9.20
CA LEU A 369 23.24 -18.90 8.06
C LEU A 369 24.49 -18.83 7.17
N GLU A 370 24.34 -19.20 5.90
CA GLU A 370 25.32 -19.03 4.86
C GLU A 370 24.72 -18.13 3.78
N VAL A 371 25.32 -16.99 3.55
CA VAL A 371 24.86 -15.99 2.58
C VAL A 371 26.06 -15.28 1.98
N GLY A 372 25.96 -14.93 0.68
CA GLY A 372 26.97 -14.12 0.00
C GLY A 372 26.78 -12.63 0.26
N SER A 373 27.11 -11.80 -0.75
CA SER A 373 26.87 -10.34 -0.68
C SER A 373 25.37 -10.06 -0.74
N VAL A 374 24.86 -9.19 0.15
CA VAL A 374 23.44 -8.82 0.25
C VAL A 374 23.29 -7.31 0.16
N ALA A 375 22.51 -6.83 -0.81
CA ALA A 375 22.00 -5.46 -0.81
C ALA A 375 20.61 -5.45 -0.16
N LEU A 376 20.41 -4.64 0.87
CA LEU A 376 19.14 -4.50 1.57
C LEU A 376 18.60 -3.08 1.41
N LEU A 377 17.39 -2.95 0.85
CA LEU A 377 16.58 -1.73 0.90
C LEU A 377 15.54 -1.88 2.02
N THR A 378 15.54 -0.95 2.98
CA THR A 378 14.58 -0.91 4.09
C THR A 378 13.29 -0.17 3.72
N GLN A 379 12.29 -0.17 4.61
CA GLN A 379 10.93 0.32 4.36
C GLN A 379 10.83 1.82 4.04
N THR A 380 11.81 2.62 4.44
CA THR A 380 11.84 4.07 4.25
C THR A 380 12.93 4.49 3.25
N PRO A 381 12.65 4.49 1.95
CA PRO A 381 13.63 4.89 0.93
C PRO A 381 14.17 6.32 1.14
N GLY A 382 13.36 7.21 1.72
CA GLY A 382 13.73 8.59 2.02
C GLY A 382 14.92 8.74 2.97
N ASP A 383 15.16 7.76 3.85
CA ASP A 383 16.27 7.77 4.80
C ASP A 383 17.63 7.66 4.11
N TYR A 384 17.66 7.22 2.86
CA TYR A 384 18.88 7.11 2.06
C TYR A 384 19.24 8.39 1.30
N LEU A 385 18.33 9.36 1.18
CA LEU A 385 18.47 10.56 0.37
C LEU A 385 18.91 11.73 1.24
N VAL A 386 20.22 11.94 1.38
CA VAL A 386 20.83 12.91 2.30
C VAL A 386 21.50 14.08 1.55
N ARG A 387 21.94 13.86 0.31
CA ARG A 387 22.69 14.83 -0.48
C ARG A 387 21.79 15.71 -1.34
N GLU A 388 22.35 16.79 -1.87
CA GLU A 388 21.66 17.73 -2.76
C GLU A 388 21.72 17.32 -4.23
N ARG A 389 22.53 16.30 -4.58
CA ARG A 389 22.66 15.78 -5.95
C ARG A 389 22.69 14.26 -5.94
N VAL A 390 22.05 13.66 -6.93
CA VAL A 390 22.05 12.21 -7.15
C VAL A 390 23.47 11.66 -7.29
N GLY A 391 24.35 12.33 -8.04
CA GLY A 391 25.74 11.91 -8.22
C GLY A 391 26.57 11.96 -6.92
N ASP A 392 26.20 12.83 -5.97
CA ASP A 392 26.89 12.93 -4.68
C ASP A 392 26.43 11.83 -3.68
N GLU A 393 25.21 11.28 -3.87
CA GLU A 393 24.75 10.09 -3.12
C GLU A 393 25.55 8.84 -3.52
N LEU A 394 25.99 8.78 -4.77
CA LEU A 394 26.57 7.61 -5.41
C LEU A 394 27.91 7.97 -6.10
N PRO A 395 28.95 8.37 -5.35
CA PRO A 395 30.23 8.76 -5.93
C PRO A 395 31.00 7.56 -6.50
N GLY A 396 31.78 7.82 -7.59
CA GLY A 396 32.68 6.86 -8.19
C GLY A 396 32.05 5.93 -9.23
N ASP A 397 32.86 5.01 -9.74
CA ASP A 397 32.45 4.11 -10.85
C ASP A 397 31.36 3.11 -10.43
N GLU A 398 31.41 2.61 -9.20
CA GLU A 398 30.39 1.70 -8.64
C GLU A 398 29.03 2.39 -8.50
N GLY A 399 29.03 3.67 -8.08
CA GLY A 399 27.82 4.47 -8.00
C GLY A 399 27.19 4.69 -9.38
N LEU A 400 28.03 5.00 -10.39
CA LEU A 400 27.56 5.15 -11.76
C LEU A 400 27.03 3.81 -12.33
N ALA A 401 27.69 2.69 -12.02
CA ALA A 401 27.20 1.36 -12.42
C ALA A 401 25.84 1.06 -11.79
N ALA A 402 25.66 1.35 -10.51
CA ALA A 402 24.37 1.19 -9.83
C ALA A 402 23.25 2.06 -10.46
N LEU A 403 23.56 3.32 -10.81
CA LEU A 403 22.59 4.19 -11.50
C LEU A 403 22.20 3.66 -12.88
N ARG A 404 23.12 3.05 -13.62
CA ARG A 404 22.83 2.39 -14.91
C ARG A 404 21.88 1.22 -14.73
N VAL A 405 22.10 0.37 -13.73
CA VAL A 405 21.25 -0.78 -13.43
C VAL A 405 19.79 -0.35 -13.23
N VAL A 406 19.56 0.77 -12.55
CA VAL A 406 18.22 1.29 -12.28
C VAL A 406 17.71 2.29 -13.34
N GLY A 407 18.54 2.65 -14.36
CA GLY A 407 18.17 3.56 -15.44
C GLY A 407 18.05 5.02 -15.02
N LEU A 408 18.94 5.49 -14.13
CA LEU A 408 18.99 6.86 -13.60
C LEU A 408 20.29 7.62 -13.91
N GLU A 409 21.12 7.16 -14.82
CA GLU A 409 22.34 7.85 -15.20
C GLU A 409 22.11 9.26 -15.75
N HIS A 410 20.92 9.54 -16.29
CA HIS A 410 20.54 10.85 -16.81
C HIS A 410 20.29 11.89 -15.70
N ALA A 411 20.07 11.44 -14.46
CA ALA A 411 19.66 12.27 -13.33
C ALA A 411 20.82 12.67 -12.40
N LEU A 412 22.09 12.46 -12.80
CA LEU A 412 23.28 12.68 -11.96
C LEU A 412 23.34 14.08 -11.33
N ASP A 413 22.93 15.11 -12.05
CA ASP A 413 22.93 16.51 -11.61
C ASP A 413 21.64 16.97 -10.94
N ALA A 414 20.61 16.11 -10.90
CA ALA A 414 19.32 16.43 -10.31
C ALA A 414 19.38 16.42 -8.77
N ASP A 415 18.55 17.25 -8.13
CA ASP A 415 18.27 17.13 -6.70
C ASP A 415 17.38 15.91 -6.45
N PRO A 416 17.73 14.99 -5.53
CA PRO A 416 16.90 13.85 -5.21
C PRO A 416 15.45 14.21 -4.81
N ARG A 417 15.23 15.41 -4.30
CA ARG A 417 13.91 15.94 -3.91
C ARG A 417 13.03 16.26 -5.11
N ASP A 418 13.65 16.61 -6.25
CA ASP A 418 12.93 16.94 -7.50
C ASP A 418 12.56 15.70 -8.32
N LEU A 419 13.12 14.55 -7.98
CA LEU A 419 12.81 13.28 -8.63
C LEU A 419 11.35 12.86 -8.37
N SER A 420 10.74 12.23 -9.34
CA SER A 420 9.46 11.56 -9.15
C SER A 420 9.55 10.47 -8.07
N GLY A 421 8.44 10.07 -7.46
CA GLY A 421 8.44 9.03 -6.43
C GLY A 421 9.03 7.69 -6.92
N GLY A 422 8.82 7.33 -8.19
CA GLY A 422 9.41 6.14 -8.81
C GLY A 422 10.93 6.26 -9.01
N GLU A 423 11.40 7.44 -9.43
CA GLU A 423 12.84 7.71 -9.55
C GLU A 423 13.53 7.73 -8.19
N ARG A 424 12.91 8.31 -7.16
CA ARG A 424 13.44 8.24 -5.78
C ARG A 424 13.56 6.82 -5.28
N GLN A 425 12.58 5.97 -5.57
CA GLN A 425 12.64 4.55 -5.23
C GLN A 425 13.79 3.83 -5.95
N ARG A 426 13.93 4.05 -7.26
CA ARG A 426 15.04 3.50 -8.03
C ARG A 426 16.40 4.01 -7.52
N LEU A 427 16.49 5.27 -7.14
CA LEU A 427 17.70 5.83 -6.54
C LEU A 427 18.04 5.14 -5.22
N ALA A 428 17.06 4.90 -4.34
CA ALA A 428 17.28 4.17 -3.11
C ALA A 428 17.75 2.71 -3.34
N VAL A 429 17.23 2.05 -4.39
CA VAL A 429 17.73 0.75 -4.82
C VAL A 429 19.18 0.86 -5.31
N ALA A 430 19.52 1.88 -6.10
CA ALA A 430 20.90 2.10 -6.56
C ALA A 430 21.85 2.33 -5.39
N ILE A 431 21.45 3.10 -4.37
CA ILE A 431 22.25 3.32 -3.14
C ILE A 431 22.48 2.00 -2.39
N ALA A 432 21.45 1.16 -2.26
CA ALA A 432 21.58 -0.14 -1.61
C ALA A 432 22.51 -1.09 -2.40
N LEU A 433 22.54 -1.00 -3.72
CA LEU A 433 23.39 -1.79 -4.60
C LEU A 433 24.85 -1.32 -4.58
N ALA A 434 25.12 -0.03 -4.70
CA ALA A 434 26.45 0.55 -4.91
C ALA A 434 27.47 0.11 -3.84
N GLY A 435 27.05 0.04 -2.57
CA GLY A 435 27.94 -0.42 -1.49
C GLY A 435 28.18 -1.94 -1.44
N ARG A 436 27.63 -2.71 -2.40
CA ARG A 436 27.68 -4.18 -2.43
C ARG A 436 28.03 -4.76 -3.81
N MET A 437 28.18 -3.89 -4.82
CA MET A 437 28.65 -4.29 -6.14
C MET A 437 30.18 -4.51 -6.14
N GLU A 438 30.63 -5.43 -6.98
CA GLU A 438 32.05 -5.64 -7.30
C GLU A 438 32.28 -5.24 -8.77
N GLY A 439 32.62 -3.97 -9.00
CA GLY A 439 32.59 -3.38 -10.34
C GLY A 439 31.17 -3.34 -10.90
N ASP A 440 30.94 -3.97 -12.05
CA ASP A 440 29.59 -4.09 -12.66
C ASP A 440 28.81 -5.32 -12.18
N GLN A 441 29.35 -6.11 -11.23
CA GLN A 441 28.67 -7.31 -10.73
C GLN A 441 27.68 -6.96 -9.62
N LEU A 442 26.43 -7.44 -9.77
CA LEU A 442 25.40 -7.33 -8.74
C LEU A 442 25.73 -8.21 -7.52
N PRO A 443 25.29 -7.84 -6.31
CA PRO A 443 25.34 -8.73 -5.15
C PRO A 443 24.52 -10.00 -5.41
N GLY A 444 24.94 -11.12 -4.81
CA GLY A 444 24.24 -12.40 -4.98
C GLY A 444 22.76 -12.35 -4.57
N LEU A 445 22.42 -11.49 -3.60
CA LEU A 445 21.08 -11.31 -3.09
C LEU A 445 20.70 -9.82 -3.02
N VAL A 446 19.57 -9.46 -3.61
CA VAL A 446 18.91 -8.15 -3.44
C VAL A 446 17.66 -8.36 -2.60
N ALA A 447 17.60 -7.75 -1.43
CA ALA A 447 16.50 -7.83 -0.49
C ALA A 447 15.78 -6.47 -0.42
N LEU A 448 14.47 -6.48 -0.68
CA LEU A 448 13.61 -5.28 -0.64
C LEU A 448 12.55 -5.46 0.44
N ASP A 449 12.48 -4.54 1.41
CA ASP A 449 11.52 -4.61 2.51
C ASP A 449 10.36 -3.62 2.28
N GLU A 450 9.16 -4.15 1.97
CA GLU A 450 7.91 -3.41 1.69
C GLU A 450 8.09 -2.27 0.66
N PRO A 451 8.70 -2.52 -0.52
CA PRO A 451 9.04 -1.46 -1.46
C PRO A 451 7.84 -0.81 -2.16
N THR A 452 6.64 -1.41 -2.05
CA THR A 452 5.41 -0.96 -2.76
C THR A 452 4.55 0.01 -1.96
N ARG A 453 4.99 0.43 -0.76
CA ARG A 453 4.23 1.33 0.11
C ARG A 453 3.97 2.68 -0.57
N GLY A 454 2.69 3.11 -0.64
CA GLY A 454 2.30 4.37 -1.28
C GLY A 454 2.50 4.42 -2.80
N MET A 455 2.66 3.26 -3.46
CA MET A 455 2.77 3.18 -4.91
C MET A 455 1.42 2.89 -5.56
N ASP A 456 1.12 3.64 -6.61
CA ASP A 456 0.07 3.28 -7.55
C ASP A 456 0.51 2.08 -8.44
N ARG A 457 -0.44 1.57 -9.23
CA ARG A 457 -0.21 0.40 -10.07
C ARG A 457 0.90 0.59 -11.09
N ALA A 458 0.96 1.75 -11.75
CA ALA A 458 1.97 2.01 -12.78
C ALA A 458 3.39 1.94 -12.19
N ARG A 459 3.59 2.51 -10.99
CA ARG A 459 4.89 2.43 -10.29
C ARG A 459 5.23 1.00 -9.82
N LYS A 460 4.20 0.21 -9.45
CA LYS A 460 4.42 -1.22 -9.13
C LYS A 460 4.85 -2.01 -10.36
N ASP A 461 4.27 -1.73 -11.53
CA ASP A 461 4.65 -2.34 -12.80
C ASP A 461 6.11 -1.97 -13.17
N ASP A 462 6.53 -0.70 -13.01
CA ASP A 462 7.93 -0.27 -13.16
C ASP A 462 8.89 -1.03 -12.22
N LEU A 463 8.46 -1.29 -10.97
CA LEU A 463 9.24 -2.06 -10.00
C LEU A 463 9.33 -3.54 -10.37
N VAL A 464 8.26 -4.14 -10.92
CA VAL A 464 8.27 -5.52 -11.47
C VAL A 464 9.32 -5.63 -12.57
N ASP A 465 9.37 -4.67 -13.49
CA ASP A 465 10.36 -4.63 -14.56
C ASP A 465 11.79 -4.47 -14.02
N LEU A 466 12.00 -3.65 -12.99
CA LEU A 466 13.28 -3.52 -12.33
C LEU A 466 13.72 -4.84 -11.69
N ILE A 467 12.83 -5.51 -10.96
CA ILE A 467 13.09 -6.82 -10.33
C ILE A 467 13.45 -7.86 -11.40
N ALA A 468 12.74 -7.88 -12.54
CA ALA A 468 13.03 -8.79 -13.63
C ALA A 468 14.44 -8.56 -14.22
N ARG A 469 14.85 -7.28 -14.37
CA ARG A 469 16.22 -6.93 -14.82
C ARG A 469 17.29 -7.37 -13.81
N LEU A 470 17.07 -7.14 -12.52
CA LEU A 470 18.01 -7.56 -11.46
C LEU A 470 18.18 -9.09 -11.41
N ALA A 471 17.12 -9.84 -11.69
CA ALA A 471 17.12 -11.30 -11.72
C ALA A 471 17.56 -11.90 -13.08
N GLY A 472 18.18 -11.10 -13.97
CA GLY A 472 18.70 -11.55 -15.26
C GLY A 472 17.64 -11.88 -16.34
N GLN A 473 16.38 -11.55 -16.11
CA GLN A 473 15.28 -11.78 -17.07
C GLN A 473 14.92 -10.51 -17.88
N GLY A 474 15.74 -9.48 -17.81
CA GLY A 474 15.55 -8.23 -18.54
C GLY A 474 16.02 -8.32 -19.98
N ALA A 475 15.29 -7.61 -20.88
CA ALA A 475 15.37 -7.58 -22.33
C ALA A 475 16.79 -7.73 -22.90
N LEU A 476 16.86 -8.46 -24.04
CA LEU A 476 18.00 -8.49 -24.96
C LEU A 476 18.65 -7.10 -25.05
N VAL A 477 19.91 -6.99 -24.60
CA VAL A 477 20.73 -5.83 -24.92
C VAL A 477 20.70 -5.68 -26.44
N ALA A 478 20.71 -4.45 -26.95
CA ALA A 478 20.54 -4.15 -28.39
C ALA A 478 21.56 -4.85 -29.31
N ASP A 479 22.54 -5.57 -28.77
CA ASP A 479 23.56 -6.35 -29.50
C ASP A 479 23.25 -7.87 -29.58
N GLY A 480 22.12 -8.34 -29.03
CA GLY A 480 21.72 -9.76 -29.09
C GLY A 480 22.49 -10.69 -28.16
N SER A 481 23.32 -10.18 -27.25
CA SER A 481 24.02 -11.00 -26.25
C SER A 481 23.19 -11.11 -24.95
N THR A 482 22.88 -12.31 -24.53
CA THR A 482 22.44 -12.62 -23.17
C THR A 482 23.70 -12.62 -22.29
N ASN A 483 23.94 -11.52 -21.57
CA ASN A 483 25.04 -11.48 -20.62
C ASN A 483 24.62 -12.26 -19.36
N SER A 484 24.85 -13.57 -19.35
CA SER A 484 24.45 -14.52 -18.29
C SER A 484 25.32 -14.45 -17.02
N THR A 485 26.03 -13.34 -16.77
CA THR A 485 27.03 -13.28 -15.67
C THR A 485 26.56 -12.54 -14.41
N HIS A 486 25.27 -12.09 -14.30
CA HIS A 486 24.87 -11.15 -13.25
C HIS A 486 23.45 -11.38 -12.68
N ASP A 487 23.02 -12.62 -12.53
CA ASP A 487 21.68 -12.93 -12.03
C ASP A 487 21.65 -12.87 -10.49
N ALA A 488 21.29 -11.71 -9.93
CA ALA A 488 21.01 -11.62 -8.50
C ALA A 488 19.72 -12.37 -8.15
N ALA A 489 19.69 -13.08 -7.04
CA ALA A 489 18.40 -13.47 -6.46
C ALA A 489 17.71 -12.22 -5.89
N VAL A 490 16.41 -12.09 -6.11
CA VAL A 490 15.63 -10.97 -5.56
C VAL A 490 14.59 -11.49 -4.58
N VAL A 491 14.68 -11.02 -3.32
CA VAL A 491 13.70 -11.33 -2.27
C VAL A 491 12.98 -10.05 -1.88
N VAL A 492 11.66 -10.05 -2.04
CA VAL A 492 10.83 -8.92 -1.65
C VAL A 492 9.92 -9.32 -0.51
N ALA A 493 10.13 -8.72 0.66
CA ALA A 493 9.14 -8.79 1.73
C ALA A 493 7.97 -7.88 1.37
N THR A 494 6.77 -8.43 1.27
CA THR A 494 5.57 -7.68 0.95
C THR A 494 4.31 -8.34 1.51
N HIS A 495 3.29 -7.53 1.74
CA HIS A 495 1.93 -7.97 2.02
C HIS A 495 0.99 -7.74 0.82
N ASP A 496 1.50 -7.21 -0.30
CA ASP A 496 0.74 -6.95 -1.51
C ASP A 496 0.66 -8.22 -2.39
N VAL A 497 -0.49 -8.88 -2.37
CA VAL A 497 -0.70 -10.14 -3.09
C VAL A 497 -0.72 -9.97 -4.61
N GLU A 498 -1.25 -8.85 -5.10
CA GLU A 498 -1.31 -8.54 -6.54
C GLU A 498 0.10 -8.28 -7.09
N PHE A 499 0.89 -7.49 -6.36
CA PHE A 499 2.28 -7.25 -6.69
C PHE A 499 3.11 -8.54 -6.62
N ALA A 500 2.93 -9.37 -5.57
CA ALA A 500 3.62 -10.66 -5.46
C ALA A 500 3.30 -11.58 -6.65
N ALA A 501 2.04 -11.64 -7.08
CA ALA A 501 1.62 -12.42 -8.25
C ALA A 501 2.25 -11.93 -9.56
N ALA A 502 2.57 -10.62 -9.67
CA ALA A 502 3.15 -10.05 -10.87
C ALA A 502 4.66 -10.34 -11.02
N PHE A 503 5.43 -10.35 -9.91
CA PHE A 503 6.89 -10.50 -10.02
C PHE A 503 7.43 -11.86 -9.58
N ALA A 504 6.80 -12.51 -8.57
CA ALA A 504 7.40 -13.67 -7.91
C ALA A 504 7.18 -14.97 -8.68
N ALA A 505 8.25 -15.78 -8.77
CA ALA A 505 8.15 -17.17 -9.19
C ALA A 505 7.80 -18.09 -8.01
N ARG A 506 8.23 -17.70 -6.80
CA ARG A 506 8.08 -18.46 -5.56
C ARG A 506 7.60 -17.54 -4.43
N VAL A 507 6.72 -18.07 -3.59
CA VAL A 507 6.23 -17.39 -2.38
C VAL A 507 6.65 -18.21 -1.16
N VAL A 508 7.24 -17.50 -0.18
CA VAL A 508 7.51 -18.01 1.16
C VAL A 508 6.60 -17.28 2.12
N LEU A 509 5.71 -17.99 2.78
CA LEU A 509 4.74 -17.40 3.71
C LEU A 509 5.21 -17.61 5.15
N LEU A 510 5.44 -16.51 5.87
CA LEU A 510 5.79 -16.51 7.29
C LEU A 510 4.56 -16.30 8.17
N GLY A 511 4.50 -17.02 9.29
CA GLY A 511 3.52 -16.81 10.37
C GLY A 511 4.18 -17.06 11.71
N ASP A 512 4.08 -16.08 12.62
CA ASP A 512 4.62 -16.13 13.99
C ASP A 512 6.09 -16.60 14.09
N GLY A 513 6.90 -16.17 13.13
CA GLY A 513 8.33 -16.46 13.10
C GLY A 513 8.72 -17.83 12.50
N VAL A 514 7.78 -18.55 11.89
CA VAL A 514 8.05 -19.81 11.19
C VAL A 514 7.61 -19.77 9.72
N VAL A 515 8.22 -20.59 8.87
CA VAL A 515 7.75 -20.78 7.49
C VAL A 515 6.51 -21.69 7.52
N ILE A 516 5.36 -21.16 7.09
CA ILE A 516 4.09 -21.92 7.06
C ILE A 516 3.75 -22.46 5.67
N ALA A 517 4.29 -21.85 4.62
CA ALA A 517 4.20 -22.37 3.25
C ALA A 517 5.39 -21.87 2.43
N ASP A 518 5.84 -22.69 1.48
CA ASP A 518 6.92 -22.39 0.55
C ASP A 518 6.64 -23.12 -0.77
N GLY A 519 6.54 -22.42 -1.88
CA GLY A 519 6.20 -23.03 -3.16
C GLY A 519 6.01 -22.04 -4.30
N PRO A 520 5.59 -22.53 -5.49
CA PRO A 520 5.27 -21.68 -6.63
C PRO A 520 4.24 -20.60 -6.29
N ALA A 521 4.47 -19.38 -6.76
CA ALA A 521 3.57 -18.25 -6.49
C ALA A 521 2.12 -18.54 -6.90
N GLU A 522 1.93 -19.16 -8.05
CA GLU A 522 0.61 -19.52 -8.57
C GLU A 522 -0.15 -20.51 -7.65
N GLU A 523 0.55 -21.44 -7.00
CA GLU A 523 -0.09 -22.40 -6.09
C GLU A 523 -0.48 -21.73 -4.76
N ILE A 524 0.41 -20.92 -4.19
CA ILE A 524 0.18 -20.29 -2.89
C ILE A 524 -0.85 -19.17 -2.98
N LEU A 525 -0.76 -18.31 -4.01
CA LEU A 525 -1.64 -17.17 -4.18
C LEU A 525 -3.01 -17.50 -4.78
N SER A 526 -3.23 -18.74 -5.28
CA SER A 526 -4.54 -19.20 -5.72
C SER A 526 -5.33 -19.98 -4.67
N GLY A 527 -4.67 -20.53 -3.63
CA GLY A 527 -5.27 -21.46 -2.68
C GLY A 527 -5.69 -20.87 -1.33
N GLY A 528 -5.39 -19.61 -1.06
CA GLY A 528 -5.58 -18.99 0.25
C GLY A 528 -6.87 -18.18 0.38
N TRP A 529 -7.29 -17.90 1.65
CA TRP A 529 -8.38 -16.97 1.92
C TRP A 529 -7.89 -15.52 2.03
N TYR A 530 -6.70 -15.34 2.61
CA TYR A 530 -6.12 -14.03 2.92
C TYR A 530 -5.02 -13.61 1.95
N PHE A 531 -4.20 -14.56 1.51
CA PHE A 531 -3.10 -14.32 0.58
C PHE A 531 -3.45 -14.77 -0.85
N ALA A 532 -4.71 -14.64 -1.25
CA ALA A 532 -5.17 -14.90 -2.60
C ALA A 532 -5.41 -13.59 -3.35
N THR A 533 -5.03 -13.53 -4.63
CA THR A 533 -5.34 -12.40 -5.50
C THR A 533 -6.84 -12.23 -5.71
N GLU A 534 -7.28 -11.06 -6.13
CA GLU A 534 -8.70 -10.83 -6.43
C GLU A 534 -9.20 -11.78 -7.53
N VAL A 535 -8.39 -12.01 -8.56
CA VAL A 535 -8.69 -12.97 -9.65
C VAL A 535 -8.85 -14.40 -9.12
N ALA A 536 -7.94 -14.85 -8.25
CA ALA A 536 -8.05 -16.16 -7.62
C ALA A 536 -9.31 -16.29 -6.77
N ARG A 537 -9.65 -15.23 -6.02
CA ARG A 537 -10.91 -15.17 -5.26
C ARG A 537 -12.14 -15.19 -6.17
N VAL A 538 -12.10 -14.56 -7.34
CA VAL A 538 -13.21 -14.55 -8.31
C VAL A 538 -13.43 -15.90 -8.94
N LEU A 539 -12.37 -16.51 -9.49
CA LEU A 539 -12.45 -17.72 -10.31
C LEU A 539 -12.43 -19.02 -9.50
N ASP A 540 -11.78 -19.02 -8.33
CA ASP A 540 -11.56 -20.23 -7.49
C ASP A 540 -10.90 -21.36 -8.28
N LEU A 541 -9.92 -21.02 -9.15
CA LEU A 541 -9.17 -21.94 -10.00
C LEU A 541 -7.71 -22.05 -9.52
N PRO A 542 -7.20 -23.28 -9.30
CA PRO A 542 -5.80 -23.47 -8.93
C PRO A 542 -4.84 -22.97 -10.00
N GLY A 543 -3.82 -22.20 -9.59
CA GLY A 543 -2.78 -21.72 -10.49
C GLY A 543 -3.14 -20.47 -11.29
N VAL A 544 -4.35 -19.93 -11.12
CA VAL A 544 -4.80 -18.70 -11.79
C VAL A 544 -4.78 -17.54 -10.79
N VAL A 545 -3.84 -16.62 -10.98
CA VAL A 545 -3.60 -15.52 -10.03
C VAL A 545 -3.58 -14.14 -10.66
N THR A 546 -3.45 -14.04 -12.01
CA THR A 546 -3.45 -12.75 -12.71
C THR A 546 -4.67 -12.60 -13.63
N PRO A 547 -5.06 -11.35 -13.98
CA PRO A 547 -6.15 -11.10 -14.92
C PRO A 547 -5.94 -11.78 -16.27
N GLU A 548 -4.72 -11.78 -16.80
CA GLU A 548 -4.34 -12.38 -18.08
C GLU A 548 -4.52 -13.91 -18.05
N GLN A 549 -4.05 -14.57 -16.98
CA GLN A 549 -4.26 -16.01 -16.78
C GLN A 549 -5.75 -16.35 -16.66
N GLY A 550 -6.50 -15.52 -15.92
CA GLY A 550 -7.93 -15.69 -15.76
C GLY A 550 -8.70 -15.54 -17.07
N ALA A 551 -8.37 -14.54 -17.88
CA ALA A 551 -8.98 -14.33 -19.19
C ALA A 551 -8.68 -15.49 -20.15
N ALA A 552 -7.42 -16.00 -20.18
CA ALA A 552 -7.05 -17.17 -20.95
C ALA A 552 -7.87 -18.42 -20.53
N ALA A 553 -7.98 -18.67 -19.22
CA ALA A 553 -8.75 -19.80 -18.70
C ALA A 553 -10.25 -19.73 -19.03
N LEU A 554 -10.85 -18.53 -19.07
CA LEU A 554 -12.23 -18.30 -19.51
C LEU A 554 -12.37 -18.40 -21.05
N GLY A 555 -11.36 -18.02 -21.82
CA GLY A 555 -11.34 -18.09 -23.28
C GLY A 555 -11.22 -19.50 -23.82
N GLU A 556 -10.47 -20.39 -23.17
CA GLU A 556 -10.31 -21.80 -23.55
C GLU A 556 -11.61 -22.62 -23.40
N THR A 557 -12.59 -22.09 -22.65
CA THR A 557 -13.89 -22.73 -22.43
C THR A 557 -14.99 -22.20 -23.37
N ARG A 558 -14.69 -21.22 -24.22
CA ARG A 558 -15.58 -20.74 -25.30
C ARG A 558 -15.27 -21.48 -26.59
#